data_a93b5f135da91bf5b4675c139c9ec61b
#
_entry.id   a93b5f135da91bf5b4675c139c9ec61b
#
_cell.length_a   1.000
_cell.length_b   1.000
_cell.length_c   1.000
_cell.angle_alpha   90.00
_cell.angle_beta   90.00
_cell.angle_gamma   90.00
#
_symmetry.space_group_name_H-M   'P 1'
#
loop_
_entity.id
_entity.type
_entity.pdbx_description
1 polymer ?
#
loop_
_entity_poly.entity_id
_entity_poly.type
_entity_poly.pdbx_seq_one_letter_code
_entity_poly.pdbx_strand_id
1 'polypeptide(L)'
;MVIKPRVRGFICVTTHPTGCEAAVKQQIDYIRARPPIQNGPKRVLVIGASTGYGLAARITAAFGSGAATLGIFFERPGSETKPGTAGWYNSAAFHKYADEAGLYAKSINGDAFSDEVKARTIEMIKADLGQVDQVVYSLAAPRRKHPKTGEIISSTLKPIGEPITLRGLDTDKEVLTETHLQAATPEEIAGTVAVMGGEDWQMWIDALADAGVLANGCTTTAFTYVGEEITQAIYWNGSIGAAKKDLDTKVLGLREKLAKIGGDARVSVLKAVVTQASSAIPTMPLYLSLLFKVMKEKGTHEGCIEQLDVLYDILYGGKADGVAIDRLRHDLVDGDGHTVALVDDEGRLRADYKEMAADVQGKVVALWPQVTNENLYEISDLAGYKADFLRLFGFGVEGVDYEADVNPDVKIENLVDMT
;
A
#
# COMPACT_ATOMS: atom_id res chain seq x y z
N MET A 1 -6.93 2.54 -29.54
CA MET A 1 -7.48 3.91 -29.29
C MET A 1 -6.43 4.77 -28.61
N VAL A 2 -6.41 6.08 -28.87
CA VAL A 2 -5.62 7.03 -28.08
C VAL A 2 -6.31 7.29 -26.74
N ILE A 3 -5.61 7.11 -25.62
CA ILE A 3 -6.16 7.26 -24.27
C ILE A 3 -5.50 8.45 -23.58
N LYS A 4 -6.30 9.44 -23.20
CA LYS A 4 -5.85 10.64 -22.46
C LYS A 4 -6.34 10.59 -21.00
N PRO A 5 -5.63 11.22 -20.05
CA PRO A 5 -6.07 11.29 -18.67
C PRO A 5 -7.37 12.09 -18.53
N ARG A 6 -8.30 11.57 -17.76
CA ARG A 6 -9.57 12.23 -17.42
C ARG A 6 -9.72 12.25 -15.92
N VAL A 7 -9.17 13.29 -15.30
CA VAL A 7 -9.18 13.51 -13.86
C VAL A 7 -10.47 14.19 -13.43
N ARG A 8 -10.99 13.81 -12.27
CA ARG A 8 -12.10 14.44 -11.55
C ARG A 8 -11.82 14.39 -10.05
N GLY A 9 -11.25 15.46 -9.51
CA GLY A 9 -10.81 15.50 -8.12
C GLY A 9 -9.75 14.42 -7.83
N PHE A 10 -10.04 13.55 -6.90
CA PHE A 10 -9.15 12.44 -6.51
C PHE A 10 -9.34 11.15 -7.35
N ILE A 11 -10.05 11.20 -8.48
CA ILE A 11 -10.29 10.05 -9.36
C ILE A 11 -9.80 10.35 -10.76
N CYS A 12 -9.06 9.42 -11.37
CA CYS A 12 -8.86 9.38 -12.81
C CYS A 12 -9.70 8.26 -13.41
N VAL A 13 -10.63 8.60 -14.32
CA VAL A 13 -11.59 7.66 -14.89
C VAL A 13 -11.07 6.89 -16.11
N THR A 14 -9.87 7.25 -16.58
CA THR A 14 -9.16 6.54 -17.64
C THR A 14 -7.82 6.02 -17.13
N THR A 15 -7.35 4.94 -17.74
CA THR A 15 -6.06 4.30 -17.42
C THR A 15 -5.34 3.99 -18.73
N HIS A 16 -4.01 4.07 -18.73
CA HIS A 16 -3.20 3.81 -19.91
C HIS A 16 -2.44 2.49 -19.78
N PRO A 17 -2.79 1.44 -20.55
CA PRO A 17 -2.20 0.11 -20.42
C PRO A 17 -0.67 0.11 -20.48
N THR A 18 -0.11 0.70 -21.55
CA THR A 18 1.34 0.77 -21.77
C THR A 18 2.05 1.60 -20.68
N GLY A 19 1.39 2.67 -20.20
CA GLY A 19 1.94 3.47 -19.12
C GLY A 19 1.96 2.73 -17.78
N CYS A 20 0.89 1.96 -17.46
CA CYS A 20 0.89 1.09 -16.29
C CYS A 20 1.99 0.02 -16.40
N GLU A 21 2.16 -0.59 -17.58
CA GLU A 21 3.23 -1.55 -17.83
C GLU A 21 4.61 -0.93 -17.59
N ALA A 22 4.87 0.26 -18.16
CA ALA A 22 6.12 0.97 -17.98
C ALA A 22 6.39 1.33 -16.50
N ALA A 23 5.35 1.78 -15.78
CA ALA A 23 5.47 2.09 -14.35
C ALA A 23 5.80 0.85 -13.50
N VAL A 24 5.20 -0.31 -13.80
CA VAL A 24 5.52 -1.58 -13.14
C VAL A 24 6.96 -2.02 -13.49
N LYS A 25 7.34 -1.89 -14.75
CA LYS A 25 8.72 -2.20 -15.17
C LYS A 25 9.76 -1.38 -14.42
N GLN A 26 9.54 -0.08 -14.25
CA GLN A 26 10.45 0.78 -13.49
C GLN A 26 10.60 0.34 -12.03
N GLN A 27 9.51 -0.09 -11.38
CA GLN A 27 9.58 -0.66 -10.03
C GLN A 27 10.37 -1.98 -9.99
N ILE A 28 10.16 -2.84 -10.98
CA ILE A 28 10.93 -4.10 -11.12
C ILE A 28 12.42 -3.80 -11.35
N ASP A 29 12.73 -2.86 -12.24
CA ASP A 29 14.11 -2.47 -12.55
C ASP A 29 14.81 -1.88 -11.31
N TYR A 30 14.07 -1.08 -10.50
CA TYR A 30 14.57 -0.57 -9.22
C TYR A 30 14.99 -1.72 -8.28
N ILE A 31 14.11 -2.71 -8.07
CA ILE A 31 14.42 -3.85 -7.19
C ILE A 31 15.57 -4.70 -7.76
N ARG A 32 15.60 -4.93 -9.06
CA ARG A 32 16.69 -5.70 -9.70
C ARG A 32 18.05 -5.01 -9.62
N ALA A 33 18.09 -3.69 -9.51
CA ALA A 33 19.31 -2.92 -9.30
C ALA A 33 19.81 -2.97 -7.84
N ARG A 34 18.99 -3.47 -6.90
CA ARG A 34 19.36 -3.62 -5.49
C ARG A 34 20.04 -4.98 -5.26
N PRO A 35 20.86 -5.11 -4.20
CA PRO A 35 21.38 -6.42 -3.81
C PRO A 35 20.21 -7.37 -3.49
N PRO A 36 20.33 -8.66 -3.84
CA PRO A 36 19.32 -9.67 -3.50
C PRO A 36 19.02 -9.69 -2.00
N ILE A 37 17.74 -9.82 -1.65
CA ILE A 37 17.29 -9.91 -0.26
C ILE A 37 17.75 -11.25 0.32
N GLN A 38 18.69 -11.19 1.26
CA GLN A 38 19.21 -12.39 1.92
C GLN A 38 18.15 -12.96 2.88
N ASN A 39 17.96 -14.27 2.84
CA ASN A 39 16.96 -14.99 3.65
C ASN A 39 15.50 -14.50 3.45
N GLY A 40 15.23 -13.84 2.33
CA GLY A 40 13.88 -13.41 1.97
C GLY A 40 12.91 -14.57 1.76
N PRO A 41 11.61 -14.30 1.72
CA PRO A 41 10.56 -15.31 1.56
C PRO A 41 10.70 -16.02 0.21
N LYS A 42 10.17 -17.23 0.13
CA LYS A 42 10.21 -18.07 -1.09
C LYS A 42 8.84 -18.27 -1.71
N ARG A 43 7.77 -18.22 -0.93
CA ARG A 43 6.40 -18.46 -1.40
C ARG A 43 5.47 -17.48 -0.69
N VAL A 44 5.00 -16.49 -1.41
CA VAL A 44 4.32 -15.33 -0.84
C VAL A 44 2.89 -15.24 -1.34
N LEU A 45 1.96 -15.10 -0.41
CA LEU A 45 0.58 -14.69 -0.67
C LEU A 45 0.46 -13.19 -0.41
N VAL A 46 -0.01 -12.43 -1.43
CA VAL A 46 -0.30 -11.00 -1.28
C VAL A 46 -1.77 -10.74 -1.49
N ILE A 47 -2.46 -10.28 -0.45
CA ILE A 47 -3.87 -9.93 -0.46
C ILE A 47 -3.98 -8.43 -0.67
N GLY A 48 -4.58 -8.00 -1.79
CA GLY A 48 -4.54 -6.60 -2.27
C GLY A 48 -3.33 -6.31 -3.16
N ALA A 49 -3.06 -7.15 -4.17
CA ALA A 49 -1.79 -7.25 -4.89
C ALA A 49 -1.66 -6.36 -6.15
N SER A 50 -2.69 -5.56 -6.50
CA SER A 50 -2.77 -4.90 -7.82
C SER A 50 -2.21 -3.49 -7.89
N THR A 51 -2.12 -2.79 -6.75
CA THR A 51 -1.71 -1.38 -6.69
C THR A 51 -0.97 -1.06 -5.40
N GLY A 52 -0.35 0.13 -5.37
CA GLY A 52 0.24 0.69 -4.14
C GLY A 52 1.22 -0.24 -3.44
N TYR A 53 1.12 -0.30 -2.13
CA TYR A 53 2.03 -1.10 -1.30
C TYR A 53 1.91 -2.60 -1.51
N GLY A 54 0.70 -3.12 -1.81
CA GLY A 54 0.53 -4.54 -2.09
C GLY A 54 1.22 -4.98 -3.36
N LEU A 55 1.12 -4.21 -4.44
CA LEU A 55 1.86 -4.46 -5.68
C LEU A 55 3.37 -4.36 -5.45
N ALA A 56 3.82 -3.30 -4.74
CA ALA A 56 5.23 -3.11 -4.43
C ALA A 56 5.78 -4.28 -3.58
N ALA A 57 5.03 -4.77 -2.58
CA ALA A 57 5.41 -5.95 -1.80
C ALA A 57 5.55 -7.20 -2.68
N ARG A 58 4.63 -7.39 -3.63
CA ARG A 58 4.69 -8.50 -4.57
C ARG A 58 5.91 -8.42 -5.48
N ILE A 59 6.20 -7.22 -6.02
CA ILE A 59 7.39 -6.98 -6.86
C ILE A 59 8.66 -7.23 -6.06
N THR A 60 8.76 -6.69 -4.84
CA THR A 60 9.94 -6.85 -3.98
C THR A 60 10.18 -8.32 -3.62
N ALA A 61 9.14 -9.07 -3.27
CA ALA A 61 9.25 -10.50 -3.00
C ALA A 61 9.70 -11.28 -4.25
N ALA A 62 9.05 -11.07 -5.39
CA ALA A 62 9.35 -11.81 -6.62
C ALA A 62 10.75 -11.51 -7.15
N PHE A 63 11.08 -10.23 -7.33
CA PHE A 63 12.31 -9.83 -8.01
C PHE A 63 13.49 -9.56 -7.07
N GLY A 64 13.24 -9.31 -5.77
CA GLY A 64 14.27 -9.12 -4.76
C GLY A 64 14.73 -10.44 -4.09
N SER A 65 13.80 -11.38 -3.84
CA SER A 65 14.14 -12.67 -3.20
C SER A 65 13.88 -13.91 -4.07
N GLY A 66 13.42 -13.74 -5.31
CA GLY A 66 13.09 -14.84 -6.22
C GLY A 66 11.88 -15.66 -5.75
N ALA A 67 10.94 -15.04 -5.05
CA ALA A 67 9.79 -15.72 -4.48
C ALA A 67 8.75 -16.11 -5.54
N ALA A 68 8.16 -17.29 -5.38
CA ALA A 68 6.89 -17.65 -6.03
C ALA A 68 5.77 -16.85 -5.38
N THR A 69 4.90 -16.17 -6.17
CA THR A 69 3.86 -15.28 -5.64
C THR A 69 2.47 -15.66 -6.10
N LEU A 70 1.53 -15.66 -5.17
CA LEU A 70 0.09 -15.69 -5.43
C LEU A 70 -0.52 -14.35 -4.99
N GLY A 71 -1.18 -13.65 -5.92
CA GLY A 71 -1.80 -12.35 -5.65
C GLY A 71 -3.31 -12.42 -5.67
N ILE A 72 -3.96 -11.72 -4.74
CA ILE A 72 -5.43 -11.55 -4.73
C ILE A 72 -5.74 -10.08 -4.99
N PHE A 73 -6.66 -9.82 -5.89
CA PHE A 73 -7.14 -8.46 -6.20
C PHE A 73 -8.57 -8.48 -6.71
N PHE A 74 -9.18 -7.31 -6.82
CA PHE A 74 -10.54 -7.14 -7.35
C PHE A 74 -10.56 -6.01 -8.37
N GLU A 75 -10.29 -6.34 -9.63
CA GLU A 75 -10.07 -5.38 -10.70
C GLU A 75 -10.97 -5.67 -11.90
N ARG A 76 -11.29 -4.62 -12.65
CA ARG A 76 -12.09 -4.74 -13.86
C ARG A 76 -11.18 -4.79 -15.10
N PRO A 77 -11.34 -5.81 -15.97
CA PRO A 77 -10.61 -5.88 -17.22
C PRO A 77 -10.98 -4.74 -18.17
N GLY A 78 -10.09 -4.44 -19.11
CA GLY A 78 -10.39 -3.64 -20.27
C GLY A 78 -11.20 -4.41 -21.30
N SER A 79 -11.75 -3.67 -22.26
CA SER A 79 -12.36 -4.20 -23.47
C SER A 79 -11.83 -3.44 -24.67
N GLU A 80 -12.11 -3.87 -25.90
CA GLU A 80 -11.70 -3.19 -27.13
C GLU A 80 -12.03 -1.68 -27.15
N THR A 81 -13.12 -1.29 -26.46
CA THR A 81 -13.66 0.08 -26.49
C THR A 81 -13.50 0.86 -25.20
N LYS A 82 -13.05 0.22 -24.11
CA LYS A 82 -13.00 0.85 -22.79
C LYS A 82 -11.81 0.35 -21.98
N PRO A 83 -10.98 1.26 -21.42
CA PRO A 83 -9.92 0.86 -20.52
C PRO A 83 -10.44 0.15 -19.26
N GLY A 84 -9.65 -0.82 -18.77
CA GLY A 84 -9.80 -1.46 -17.47
C GLY A 84 -9.35 -0.54 -16.33
N THR A 85 -9.27 -1.10 -15.13
CA THR A 85 -8.68 -0.41 -13.98
C THR A 85 -7.14 -0.44 -14.03
N ALA A 86 -6.48 0.49 -13.35
CA ALA A 86 -5.03 0.51 -13.31
C ALA A 86 -4.44 -0.78 -12.72
N GLY A 87 -5.06 -1.30 -11.65
CA GLY A 87 -4.61 -2.55 -11.03
C GLY A 87 -4.71 -3.77 -11.95
N TRP A 88 -5.65 -3.77 -12.90
CA TRP A 88 -5.69 -4.80 -13.94
C TRP A 88 -4.42 -4.76 -14.79
N TYR A 89 -4.07 -3.59 -15.34
CA TYR A 89 -2.88 -3.44 -16.19
C TYR A 89 -1.58 -3.64 -15.44
N ASN A 90 -1.49 -3.17 -14.20
CA ASN A 90 -0.34 -3.43 -13.33
C ASN A 90 -0.15 -4.94 -13.10
N SER A 91 -1.24 -5.66 -12.85
CA SER A 91 -1.19 -7.11 -12.66
C SER A 91 -0.78 -7.83 -13.94
N ALA A 92 -1.30 -7.42 -15.10
CA ALA A 92 -0.89 -7.96 -16.40
C ALA A 92 0.62 -7.74 -16.64
N ALA A 93 1.12 -6.54 -16.38
CA ALA A 93 2.55 -6.24 -16.49
C ALA A 93 3.40 -7.07 -15.52
N PHE A 94 2.97 -7.18 -14.26
CA PHE A 94 3.68 -8.01 -13.29
C PHE A 94 3.79 -9.47 -13.75
N HIS A 95 2.68 -10.06 -14.22
CA HIS A 95 2.66 -11.44 -14.73
C HIS A 95 3.59 -11.62 -15.93
N LYS A 96 3.54 -10.68 -16.88
CA LYS A 96 4.43 -10.68 -18.06
C LYS A 96 5.91 -10.73 -17.64
N TYR A 97 6.34 -9.82 -16.78
CA TYR A 97 7.75 -9.75 -16.38
C TYR A 97 8.16 -10.87 -15.43
N ALA A 98 7.24 -11.42 -14.63
CA ALA A 98 7.50 -12.61 -13.84
C ALA A 98 7.71 -13.86 -14.72
N ASP A 99 6.88 -14.03 -15.76
CA ASP A 99 7.01 -15.12 -16.73
C ASP A 99 8.33 -15.00 -17.52
N GLU A 100 8.66 -13.82 -18.04
CA GLU A 100 9.94 -13.54 -18.71
C GLU A 100 11.15 -13.85 -17.81
N ALA A 101 11.00 -13.72 -16.49
CA ALA A 101 12.03 -14.02 -15.50
C ALA A 101 12.02 -15.49 -15.03
N GLY A 102 11.09 -16.32 -15.51
CA GLY A 102 10.91 -17.70 -15.05
C GLY A 102 10.42 -17.83 -13.61
N LEU A 103 9.74 -16.78 -13.08
CA LEU A 103 9.20 -16.77 -11.73
C LEU A 103 7.74 -17.25 -11.75
N TYR A 104 7.39 -18.08 -10.76
CA TYR A 104 5.99 -18.45 -10.56
C TYR A 104 5.18 -17.23 -10.14
N ALA A 105 4.14 -16.90 -10.90
CA ALA A 105 3.17 -15.86 -10.58
C ALA A 105 1.78 -16.31 -11.01
N LYS A 106 0.86 -16.41 -10.06
CA LYS A 106 -0.57 -16.60 -10.32
C LYS A 106 -1.40 -15.58 -9.57
N SER A 107 -2.64 -15.37 -10.00
CA SER A 107 -3.55 -14.44 -9.33
C SER A 107 -4.98 -14.95 -9.31
N ILE A 108 -5.73 -14.45 -8.32
CA ILE A 108 -7.19 -14.56 -8.26
C ILE A 108 -7.77 -13.14 -8.35
N ASN A 109 -8.65 -12.90 -9.31
CA ASN A 109 -9.47 -11.72 -9.38
C ASN A 109 -10.81 -12.01 -8.72
N GLY A 110 -11.06 -11.46 -7.55
CA GLY A 110 -12.28 -11.73 -6.78
C GLY A 110 -12.28 -10.98 -5.43
N ASP A 111 -13.44 -11.00 -4.78
CA ASP A 111 -13.63 -10.36 -3.48
C ASP A 111 -12.81 -11.07 -2.39
N ALA A 112 -11.70 -10.48 -1.97
CA ALA A 112 -10.81 -11.02 -0.95
C ALA A 112 -11.49 -11.22 0.43
N PHE A 113 -12.60 -10.53 0.68
CA PHE A 113 -13.38 -10.73 1.92
C PHE A 113 -14.20 -12.01 1.90
N SER A 114 -14.47 -12.59 0.74
CA SER A 114 -15.32 -13.77 0.61
C SER A 114 -14.65 -15.07 1.05
N ASP A 115 -15.43 -16.00 1.58
CA ASP A 115 -14.95 -17.34 1.94
C ASP A 115 -14.59 -18.15 0.69
N GLU A 116 -15.25 -17.91 -0.43
CA GLU A 116 -15.02 -18.57 -1.72
C GLU A 116 -13.61 -18.25 -2.26
N VAL A 117 -13.19 -16.98 -2.20
CA VAL A 117 -11.83 -16.57 -2.60
C VAL A 117 -10.80 -17.15 -1.66
N LYS A 118 -11.05 -17.16 -0.33
CA LYS A 118 -10.16 -17.79 0.64
C LYS A 118 -9.99 -19.30 0.35
N ALA A 119 -11.09 -20.00 0.12
CA ALA A 119 -11.05 -21.43 -0.20
C ALA A 119 -10.28 -21.71 -1.51
N ARG A 120 -10.56 -20.93 -2.57
CA ARG A 120 -9.86 -21.08 -3.86
C ARG A 120 -8.37 -20.79 -3.73
N THR A 121 -7.99 -19.81 -2.93
CA THR A 121 -6.58 -19.50 -2.63
C THR A 121 -5.89 -20.68 -1.97
N ILE A 122 -6.52 -21.29 -0.97
CA ILE A 122 -5.99 -22.47 -0.26
C ILE A 122 -5.81 -23.65 -1.23
N GLU A 123 -6.77 -23.90 -2.10
CA GLU A 123 -6.64 -24.94 -3.14
C GLU A 123 -5.42 -24.71 -4.03
N MET A 124 -5.24 -23.47 -4.52
CA MET A 124 -4.09 -23.14 -5.37
C MET A 124 -2.76 -23.26 -4.63
N ILE A 125 -2.70 -22.82 -3.35
CA ILE A 125 -1.48 -23.00 -2.55
C ILE A 125 -1.16 -24.49 -2.40
N LYS A 126 -2.14 -25.34 -2.07
CA LYS A 126 -1.92 -26.79 -1.96
C LYS A 126 -1.44 -27.44 -3.25
N ALA A 127 -2.03 -27.02 -4.37
CA ALA A 127 -1.71 -27.59 -5.67
C ALA A 127 -0.32 -27.16 -6.20
N ASP A 128 0.03 -25.89 -6.03
CA ASP A 128 1.17 -25.32 -6.73
C ASP A 128 2.38 -25.06 -5.81
N LEU A 129 2.15 -24.67 -4.56
CA LEU A 129 3.19 -24.19 -3.66
C LEU A 129 3.41 -25.09 -2.43
N GLY A 130 2.43 -25.94 -2.14
CA GLY A 130 2.35 -26.71 -0.90
C GLY A 130 2.01 -25.82 0.30
N GLN A 131 2.85 -24.87 0.60
CA GLN A 131 2.70 -23.92 1.71
C GLN A 131 3.23 -22.55 1.31
N VAL A 132 2.85 -21.49 2.05
CA VAL A 132 3.42 -20.13 1.95
C VAL A 132 4.22 -19.82 3.21
N ASP A 133 5.29 -19.03 3.04
CA ASP A 133 6.18 -18.59 4.14
C ASP A 133 6.06 -17.09 4.44
N GLN A 134 5.29 -16.34 3.62
CA GLN A 134 4.87 -14.98 3.94
C GLN A 134 3.45 -14.72 3.45
N VAL A 135 2.67 -14.01 4.28
CA VAL A 135 1.35 -13.47 3.93
C VAL A 135 1.36 -11.95 4.13
N VAL A 136 1.14 -11.21 3.05
CA VAL A 136 1.00 -9.74 3.08
C VAL A 136 -0.47 -9.38 2.97
N TYR A 137 -0.99 -8.61 3.95
CA TYR A 137 -2.35 -8.12 3.98
C TYR A 137 -2.39 -6.61 3.69
N SER A 138 -2.82 -6.24 2.49
CA SER A 138 -2.82 -4.86 1.98
C SER A 138 -4.17 -4.51 1.36
N LEU A 139 -5.24 -4.62 2.14
CA LEU A 139 -6.58 -4.25 1.70
C LEU A 139 -7.00 -2.88 2.22
N ALA A 140 -7.61 -2.08 1.33
CA ALA A 140 -8.37 -0.89 1.66
C ALA A 140 -9.61 -0.86 0.77
N ALA A 141 -10.79 -0.74 1.36
CA ALA A 141 -12.04 -0.76 0.64
C ALA A 141 -13.07 0.20 1.26
N PRO A 142 -13.96 0.79 0.45
CA PRO A 142 -15.03 1.64 0.99
C PRO A 142 -16.15 0.82 1.65
N ARG A 143 -16.24 -0.47 1.34
CA ARG A 143 -17.24 -1.39 1.90
C ARG A 143 -16.78 -2.85 1.82
N ARG A 144 -17.37 -3.67 2.67
CA ARG A 144 -17.16 -5.11 2.75
C ARG A 144 -18.50 -5.81 2.87
N LYS A 145 -18.68 -6.92 2.13
CA LYS A 145 -19.75 -7.88 2.44
C LYS A 145 -19.17 -8.88 3.44
N HIS A 146 -19.75 -8.92 4.65
CA HIS A 146 -19.25 -9.81 5.69
C HIS A 146 -19.53 -11.28 5.32
N PRO A 147 -18.53 -12.18 5.24
CA PRO A 147 -18.70 -13.52 4.68
C PRO A 147 -19.64 -14.42 5.49
N LYS A 148 -19.75 -14.20 6.81
CA LYS A 148 -20.58 -15.04 7.69
C LYS A 148 -22.02 -14.52 7.83
N THR A 149 -22.23 -13.19 7.78
CA THR A 149 -23.57 -12.59 8.00
C THR A 149 -24.23 -12.15 6.70
N GLY A 150 -23.46 -11.94 5.62
CA GLY A 150 -23.93 -11.39 4.35
C GLY A 150 -24.20 -9.87 4.39
N GLU A 151 -24.00 -9.22 5.53
CA GLU A 151 -24.21 -7.79 5.71
C GLU A 151 -23.21 -6.98 4.88
N ILE A 152 -23.69 -5.91 4.25
CA ILE A 152 -22.84 -4.93 3.56
C ILE A 152 -22.52 -3.80 4.53
N ILE A 153 -21.27 -3.74 4.94
CA ILE A 153 -20.75 -2.76 5.89
C ILE A 153 -19.93 -1.72 5.12
N SER A 154 -20.09 -0.44 5.47
CA SER A 154 -19.36 0.67 4.85
C SER A 154 -18.36 1.27 5.82
N SER A 155 -17.22 1.71 5.29
CA SER A 155 -16.26 2.54 6.02
C SER A 155 -16.54 4.03 5.78
N THR A 156 -16.16 4.86 6.74
CA THR A 156 -16.27 6.31 6.66
C THR A 156 -14.96 6.96 7.07
N LEU A 157 -14.70 8.14 6.52
CA LEU A 157 -13.56 8.98 6.88
C LEU A 157 -14.06 10.20 7.65
N LYS A 158 -14.07 10.12 8.97
CA LYS A 158 -14.55 11.18 9.86
C LYS A 158 -13.69 11.24 11.14
N PRO A 159 -13.59 12.43 11.78
CA PRO A 159 -13.00 12.55 13.11
C PRO A 159 -13.84 11.81 14.16
N ILE A 160 -13.22 11.45 15.28
CA ILE A 160 -13.91 10.88 16.45
C ILE A 160 -13.99 11.96 17.54
N GLY A 161 -15.14 12.08 18.19
CA GLY A 161 -15.41 13.04 19.26
C GLY A 161 -16.07 14.31 18.73
N GLU A 162 -15.28 15.27 18.27
CA GLU A 162 -15.78 16.58 17.85
C GLU A 162 -15.66 16.81 16.34
N PRO A 163 -16.52 17.66 15.75
CA PRO A 163 -16.35 18.13 14.37
C PRO A 163 -15.02 18.84 14.19
N ILE A 164 -14.40 18.70 13.01
CA ILE A 164 -13.16 19.40 12.68
C ILE A 164 -13.27 20.14 11.36
N THR A 165 -12.45 21.18 11.20
CA THR A 165 -12.21 21.86 9.93
C THR A 165 -10.79 21.54 9.48
N LEU A 166 -10.68 20.98 8.31
CA LEU A 166 -9.41 20.56 7.71
C LEU A 166 -9.02 21.52 6.60
N ARG A 167 -7.76 21.94 6.64
CA ARG A 167 -7.13 22.60 5.51
C ARG A 167 -6.69 21.54 4.50
N GLY A 168 -7.00 21.79 3.24
CA GLY A 168 -6.71 20.85 2.15
C GLY A 168 -6.39 21.58 0.85
N LEU A 169 -6.39 20.81 -0.24
CA LEU A 169 -6.07 21.29 -1.57
C LEU A 169 -7.02 20.67 -2.60
N ASP A 170 -7.71 21.50 -3.37
CA ASP A 170 -8.38 21.11 -4.61
C ASP A 170 -7.30 21.02 -5.71
N THR A 171 -6.92 19.80 -6.07
CA THR A 171 -5.84 19.55 -7.04
C THR A 171 -6.24 19.83 -8.48
N ASP A 172 -7.53 19.92 -8.80
CA ASP A 172 -8.02 20.30 -10.13
C ASP A 172 -7.98 21.81 -10.33
N LYS A 173 -8.41 22.58 -9.33
CA LYS A 173 -8.41 24.04 -9.35
C LYS A 173 -7.10 24.66 -8.84
N GLU A 174 -6.25 23.85 -8.20
CA GLU A 174 -4.98 24.26 -7.58
C GLU A 174 -5.16 25.39 -6.54
N VAL A 175 -6.20 25.24 -5.72
CA VAL A 175 -6.52 26.19 -4.66
C VAL A 175 -6.65 25.49 -3.31
N LEU A 176 -6.25 26.21 -2.27
CA LEU A 176 -6.47 25.76 -0.89
C LEU A 176 -7.95 25.69 -0.60
N THR A 177 -8.32 24.69 0.19
CA THR A 177 -9.70 24.45 0.60
C THR A 177 -9.79 24.28 2.10
N GLU A 178 -10.99 24.56 2.63
CA GLU A 178 -11.38 24.15 3.97
C GLU A 178 -12.52 23.14 3.87
N THR A 179 -12.36 22.01 4.53
CA THR A 179 -13.37 20.94 4.58
C THR A 179 -13.85 20.79 6.01
N HIS A 180 -15.14 21.02 6.23
CA HIS A 180 -15.76 20.82 7.53
C HIS A 180 -16.36 19.43 7.62
N LEU A 181 -15.91 18.64 8.61
CA LEU A 181 -16.35 17.27 8.83
C LEU A 181 -17.03 17.13 10.19
N GLN A 182 -18.21 16.53 10.18
CA GLN A 182 -18.89 16.12 11.40
C GLN A 182 -18.20 14.89 12.02
N ALA A 183 -18.29 14.78 13.35
CA ALA A 183 -17.78 13.59 14.04
C ALA A 183 -18.48 12.31 13.57
N ALA A 184 -17.75 11.21 13.58
CA ALA A 184 -18.29 9.89 13.27
C ALA A 184 -19.25 9.43 14.37
N THR A 185 -20.36 8.79 13.97
CA THR A 185 -21.22 8.08 14.92
C THR A 185 -20.55 6.79 15.39
N PRO A 186 -20.99 6.19 16.53
CA PRO A 186 -20.50 4.90 16.95
C PRO A 186 -20.64 3.81 15.88
N GLU A 187 -21.73 3.83 15.12
CA GLU A 187 -22.00 2.87 14.03
C GLU A 187 -21.03 3.07 12.85
N GLU A 188 -20.72 4.33 12.51
CA GLU A 188 -19.73 4.64 11.46
C GLU A 188 -18.31 4.20 11.87
N ILE A 189 -17.94 4.37 13.14
CA ILE A 189 -16.67 3.89 13.69
C ILE A 189 -16.63 2.36 13.61
N ALA A 190 -17.65 1.68 14.15
CA ALA A 190 -17.75 0.22 14.15
C ALA A 190 -17.71 -0.34 12.72
N GLY A 191 -18.45 0.28 11.77
CA GLY A 191 -18.43 -0.10 10.37
C GLY A 191 -17.04 0.05 9.75
N THR A 192 -16.34 1.14 10.04
CA THR A 192 -14.98 1.37 9.54
C THR A 192 -13.99 0.34 10.09
N VAL A 193 -14.08 0.00 11.37
CA VAL A 193 -13.29 -1.07 11.99
C VAL A 193 -13.59 -2.42 11.34
N ALA A 194 -14.86 -2.76 11.11
CA ALA A 194 -15.26 -4.02 10.47
C ALA A 194 -14.75 -4.13 9.02
N VAL A 195 -14.65 -3.01 8.26
CA VAL A 195 -14.15 -3.02 6.87
C VAL A 195 -12.62 -3.04 6.81
N MET A 196 -11.93 -2.22 7.60
CA MET A 196 -10.50 -1.93 7.43
C MET A 196 -9.65 -2.29 8.66
N GLY A 197 -10.25 -2.87 9.70
CA GLY A 197 -9.53 -3.40 10.87
C GLY A 197 -8.93 -4.78 10.62
N GLY A 198 -8.53 -5.44 11.70
CA GLY A 198 -7.78 -6.70 11.66
C GLY A 198 -8.62 -7.97 11.58
N GLU A 199 -9.97 -7.88 11.60
CA GLU A 199 -10.82 -9.08 11.59
C GLU A 199 -10.61 -9.94 10.36
N ASP A 200 -10.63 -9.36 9.15
CA ASP A 200 -10.45 -10.13 7.93
C ASP A 200 -9.01 -10.66 7.78
N TRP A 201 -8.02 -9.89 8.22
CA TRP A 201 -6.64 -10.39 8.31
C TRP A 201 -6.56 -11.62 9.19
N GLN A 202 -7.20 -11.60 10.36
CA GLN A 202 -7.31 -12.76 11.25
C GLN A 202 -8.02 -13.93 10.55
N MET A 203 -9.16 -13.70 9.86
CA MET A 203 -9.89 -14.73 9.13
C MET A 203 -9.02 -15.39 8.04
N TRP A 204 -8.19 -14.62 7.33
CA TRP A 204 -7.24 -15.16 6.36
C TRP A 204 -6.21 -16.07 7.03
N ILE A 205 -5.55 -15.61 8.08
CA ILE A 205 -4.52 -16.40 8.78
C ILE A 205 -5.13 -17.65 9.42
N ASP A 206 -6.33 -17.54 9.99
CA ASP A 206 -7.05 -18.70 10.57
C ASP A 206 -7.35 -19.74 9.48
N ALA A 207 -7.91 -19.34 8.36
CA ALA A 207 -8.24 -20.24 7.25
C ALA A 207 -6.98 -20.93 6.67
N LEU A 208 -5.88 -20.20 6.51
CA LEU A 208 -4.62 -20.75 6.01
C LEU A 208 -3.98 -21.72 7.01
N ALA A 209 -4.02 -21.40 8.31
CA ALA A 209 -3.50 -22.26 9.38
C ALA A 209 -4.32 -23.55 9.51
N ASP A 210 -5.65 -23.45 9.52
CA ASP A 210 -6.55 -24.60 9.62
C ASP A 210 -6.39 -25.54 8.40
N ALA A 211 -6.07 -25.00 7.25
CA ALA A 211 -5.80 -25.76 6.03
C ALA A 211 -4.39 -26.40 5.98
N GLY A 212 -3.50 -26.05 6.94
CA GLY A 212 -2.12 -26.55 7.00
C GLY A 212 -1.21 -25.99 5.91
N VAL A 213 -1.52 -24.81 5.35
CA VAL A 213 -0.78 -24.22 4.22
C VAL A 213 0.19 -23.11 4.64
N LEU A 214 0.39 -22.88 5.92
CA LEU A 214 1.45 -22.01 6.45
C LEU A 214 2.71 -22.83 6.71
N ALA A 215 3.85 -22.41 6.17
CA ALA A 215 5.14 -23.06 6.39
C ALA A 215 5.67 -22.78 7.80
N ASN A 216 6.54 -23.63 8.31
CA ASN A 216 7.31 -23.33 9.51
C ASN A 216 8.09 -22.02 9.32
N GLY A 217 8.03 -21.13 10.31
CA GLY A 217 8.63 -19.81 10.22
C GLY A 217 7.83 -18.80 9.40
N CYS A 218 6.59 -19.11 8.99
CA CYS A 218 5.76 -18.20 8.20
C CYS A 218 5.54 -16.87 8.92
N THR A 219 5.70 -15.78 8.19
CA THR A 219 5.47 -14.43 8.68
C THR A 219 4.22 -13.80 8.04
N THR A 220 3.57 -12.89 8.75
CA THR A 220 2.51 -12.07 8.16
C THR A 220 2.66 -10.61 8.55
N THR A 221 2.31 -9.71 7.63
CA THR A 221 2.28 -8.27 7.90
C THR A 221 1.02 -7.63 7.33
N ALA A 222 0.48 -6.66 8.08
CA ALA A 222 -0.55 -5.74 7.61
C ALA A 222 0.00 -4.31 7.63
N PHE A 223 -0.43 -3.48 6.69
CA PHE A 223 0.08 -2.12 6.52
C PHE A 223 -0.79 -1.08 7.23
N THR A 224 -0.13 -0.12 7.86
CA THR A 224 -0.75 1.03 8.51
C THR A 224 0.00 2.32 8.18
N TYR A 225 -0.61 3.44 8.52
CA TYR A 225 -0.01 4.78 8.59
C TYR A 225 -0.38 5.38 9.94
N VAL A 226 0.54 6.05 10.59
CA VAL A 226 0.32 6.73 11.87
C VAL A 226 0.30 8.23 11.68
N GLY A 227 1.32 8.78 11.00
CA GLY A 227 1.48 10.21 10.74
C GLY A 227 1.84 11.03 11.97
N GLU A 228 1.90 12.34 11.75
CA GLU A 228 2.19 13.35 12.77
C GLU A 228 1.06 14.37 12.87
N GLU A 229 1.22 15.41 13.68
CA GLU A 229 0.23 16.38 14.11
C GLU A 229 -0.74 16.82 12.99
N ILE A 230 -0.22 17.16 11.80
CA ILE A 230 -1.05 17.68 10.69
C ILE A 230 -2.09 16.67 10.22
N THR A 231 -1.75 15.37 10.21
CA THR A 231 -2.61 14.31 9.68
C THR A 231 -3.41 13.58 10.74
N GLN A 232 -3.03 13.68 12.02
CA GLN A 232 -3.62 12.88 13.10
C GLN A 232 -5.10 13.14 13.32
N ALA A 233 -5.56 14.38 13.21
CA ALA A 233 -6.96 14.73 13.50
C ALA A 233 -7.95 13.95 12.61
N ILE A 234 -7.63 13.73 11.33
CA ILE A 234 -8.50 12.99 10.41
C ILE A 234 -8.10 11.53 10.27
N TYR A 235 -6.82 11.19 10.45
CA TYR A 235 -6.34 9.83 10.23
C TYR A 235 -6.26 9.03 11.53
N TRP A 236 -5.20 9.21 12.34
CA TRP A 236 -4.95 8.39 13.53
C TRP A 236 -6.00 8.54 14.63
N ASN A 237 -6.54 9.74 14.80
CA ASN A 237 -7.60 10.06 15.76
C ASN A 237 -9.01 10.02 15.11
N GLY A 238 -9.11 9.58 13.87
CA GLY A 238 -10.36 9.39 13.15
C GLY A 238 -10.82 7.93 13.10
N SER A 239 -11.92 7.71 12.38
CA SER A 239 -12.53 6.39 12.19
C SER A 239 -11.56 5.38 11.55
N ILE A 240 -10.71 5.83 10.60
CA ILE A 240 -9.66 4.98 10.01
C ILE A 240 -8.62 4.60 11.07
N GLY A 241 -8.22 5.53 11.93
CA GLY A 241 -7.29 5.26 13.04
C GLY A 241 -7.83 4.22 14.02
N ALA A 242 -9.15 4.25 14.30
CA ALA A 242 -9.77 3.19 15.09
C ALA A 242 -9.61 1.81 14.43
N ALA A 243 -9.80 1.70 13.12
CA ALA A 243 -9.57 0.48 12.37
C ALA A 243 -8.09 0.05 12.39
N LYS A 244 -7.15 1.00 12.32
CA LYS A 244 -5.70 0.70 12.40
C LYS A 244 -5.28 0.25 13.80
N LYS A 245 -5.85 0.81 14.86
CA LYS A 245 -5.66 0.34 16.25
C LYS A 245 -6.25 -1.07 16.48
N ASP A 246 -7.28 -1.46 15.74
CA ASP A 246 -7.78 -2.84 15.76
C ASP A 246 -6.76 -3.83 15.14
N LEU A 247 -5.96 -3.42 14.12
CA LEU A 247 -4.84 -4.22 13.65
C LEU A 247 -3.81 -4.47 14.77
N ASP A 248 -3.47 -3.43 15.56
CA ASP A 248 -2.53 -3.54 16.68
C ASP A 248 -3.06 -4.48 17.77
N THR A 249 -4.38 -4.56 17.93
CA THR A 249 -5.00 -5.53 18.85
C THR A 249 -4.98 -6.95 18.29
N LYS A 250 -5.36 -7.12 17.02
CA LYS A 250 -5.46 -8.45 16.39
C LYS A 250 -4.10 -9.11 16.18
N VAL A 251 -3.06 -8.32 15.90
CA VAL A 251 -1.71 -8.84 15.70
C VAL A 251 -1.19 -9.66 16.88
N LEU A 252 -1.59 -9.35 18.11
CA LEU A 252 -1.15 -10.06 19.30
C LEU A 252 -1.55 -11.55 19.26
N GLY A 253 -2.83 -11.82 18.95
CA GLY A 253 -3.32 -13.19 18.80
C GLY A 253 -2.72 -13.90 17.59
N LEU A 254 -2.46 -13.18 16.51
CA LEU A 254 -1.79 -13.73 15.33
C LEU A 254 -0.34 -14.12 15.62
N ARG A 255 0.40 -13.31 16.40
CA ARG A 255 1.76 -13.63 16.85
C ARG A 255 1.79 -14.90 17.69
N GLU A 256 0.88 -15.02 18.68
CA GLU A 256 0.75 -16.23 19.50
C GLU A 256 0.43 -17.48 18.65
N LYS A 257 -0.42 -17.33 17.63
CA LYS A 257 -0.75 -18.42 16.71
C LYS A 257 0.46 -18.85 15.89
N LEU A 258 1.15 -17.90 15.23
CA LEU A 258 2.28 -18.18 14.36
C LEU A 258 3.54 -18.60 15.13
N ALA A 259 3.73 -18.16 16.37
CA ALA A 259 4.84 -18.61 17.22
C ALA A 259 4.86 -20.13 17.39
N LYS A 260 3.71 -20.83 17.32
CA LYS A 260 3.61 -22.30 17.40
C LYS A 260 4.31 -23.02 16.24
N ILE A 261 4.49 -22.32 15.13
CA ILE A 261 5.23 -22.81 13.94
C ILE A 261 6.54 -22.04 13.72
N GLY A 262 7.02 -21.30 14.76
CA GLY A 262 8.26 -20.50 14.68
C GLY A 262 8.14 -19.24 13.82
N GLY A 263 6.92 -18.81 13.49
CA GLY A 263 6.61 -17.61 12.70
C GLY A 263 6.33 -16.36 13.55
N ASP A 264 5.98 -15.27 12.89
CA ASP A 264 5.66 -13.99 13.54
C ASP A 264 4.58 -13.22 12.74
N ALA A 265 3.92 -12.28 13.40
CA ALA A 265 2.99 -11.32 12.79
C ALA A 265 3.39 -9.90 13.20
N ARG A 266 3.34 -8.96 12.26
CA ARG A 266 3.68 -7.55 12.50
C ARG A 266 2.70 -6.61 11.81
N VAL A 267 2.41 -5.50 12.45
CA VAL A 267 1.88 -4.32 11.79
C VAL A 267 3.07 -3.49 11.32
N SER A 268 3.10 -3.12 10.03
CA SER A 268 4.17 -2.30 9.45
C SER A 268 3.63 -0.90 9.17
N VAL A 269 4.24 0.09 9.80
CA VAL A 269 3.96 1.51 9.56
C VAL A 269 4.76 1.95 8.35
N LEU A 270 4.06 2.40 7.33
CA LEU A 270 4.63 2.85 6.06
C LEU A 270 4.42 4.35 5.88
N LYS A 271 5.29 4.96 5.10
CA LYS A 271 5.26 6.38 4.74
C LYS A 271 3.95 6.78 4.04
N ALA A 272 3.54 8.04 4.22
CA ALA A 272 2.52 8.64 3.39
C ALA A 272 2.97 8.74 1.93
N VAL A 273 2.20 8.17 1.03
CA VAL A 273 2.46 8.16 -0.42
C VAL A 273 1.21 8.51 -1.20
N VAL A 274 1.37 8.92 -2.45
CA VAL A 274 0.24 9.14 -3.35
C VAL A 274 -0.34 7.79 -3.75
N THR A 275 -1.58 7.56 -3.36
CA THR A 275 -2.41 6.45 -3.80
C THR A 275 -3.82 6.97 -4.06
N GLN A 276 -4.65 6.18 -4.71
CA GLN A 276 -6.05 6.54 -4.89
C GLN A 276 -6.76 6.72 -3.53
N ALA A 277 -6.44 5.90 -2.54
CA ALA A 277 -7.01 5.99 -1.20
C ALA A 277 -6.55 7.27 -0.45
N SER A 278 -5.26 7.58 -0.45
CA SER A 278 -4.73 8.78 0.23
C SER A 278 -5.21 10.07 -0.41
N SER A 279 -5.36 10.10 -1.73
CA SER A 279 -5.86 11.27 -2.46
C SER A 279 -7.31 11.63 -2.15
N ALA A 280 -8.08 10.69 -1.59
CA ALA A 280 -9.45 10.95 -1.12
C ALA A 280 -9.52 11.64 0.25
N ILE A 281 -8.41 11.74 0.99
CA ILE A 281 -8.35 12.35 2.31
C ILE A 281 -8.07 13.85 2.15
N PRO A 282 -8.94 14.77 2.59
CA PRO A 282 -8.88 16.20 2.25
C PRO A 282 -7.53 16.88 2.52
N THR A 283 -6.86 16.53 3.62
CA THR A 283 -5.58 17.12 4.05
C THR A 283 -4.38 16.55 3.29
N MET A 284 -4.47 15.30 2.83
CA MET A 284 -3.31 14.57 2.30
C MET A 284 -2.69 15.16 1.04
N PRO A 285 -3.42 15.68 0.04
CA PRO A 285 -2.79 16.28 -1.13
C PRO A 285 -1.88 17.47 -0.79
N LEU A 286 -2.29 18.32 0.14
CA LEU A 286 -1.47 19.45 0.60
C LEU A 286 -0.28 18.95 1.45
N TYR A 287 -0.53 18.05 2.41
CA TYR A 287 0.52 17.47 3.24
C TYR A 287 1.60 16.78 2.39
N LEU A 288 1.20 15.92 1.47
CA LEU A 288 2.12 15.21 0.58
C LEU A 288 2.91 16.16 -0.32
N SER A 289 2.29 17.23 -0.83
CA SER A 289 3.00 18.21 -1.65
C SER A 289 4.12 18.91 -0.87
N LEU A 290 3.90 19.24 0.41
CA LEU A 290 4.93 19.80 1.29
C LEU A 290 5.99 18.76 1.66
N LEU A 291 5.54 17.56 2.05
CA LEU A 291 6.43 16.46 2.41
C LEU A 291 7.37 16.10 1.26
N PHE A 292 6.86 16.04 0.04
CA PHE A 292 7.66 15.73 -1.15
C PHE A 292 8.76 16.76 -1.37
N LYS A 293 8.43 18.05 -1.26
CA LYS A 293 9.44 19.12 -1.36
C LYS A 293 10.55 18.92 -0.34
N VAL A 294 10.20 18.77 0.93
CA VAL A 294 11.16 18.63 2.03
C VAL A 294 12.02 17.37 1.86
N MET A 295 11.40 16.23 1.56
CA MET A 295 12.12 14.97 1.43
C MET A 295 12.96 14.90 0.15
N LYS A 296 12.53 15.50 -0.97
CA LYS A 296 13.33 15.59 -2.20
C LYS A 296 14.54 16.51 -2.00
N GLU A 297 14.39 17.64 -1.33
CA GLU A 297 15.51 18.53 -0.96
C GLU A 297 16.54 17.82 -0.07
N LYS A 298 16.07 16.93 0.81
CA LYS A 298 16.93 16.11 1.68
C LYS A 298 17.50 14.88 0.97
N GLY A 299 16.97 14.47 -0.18
CA GLY A 299 17.35 13.25 -0.88
C GLY A 299 16.80 11.96 -0.24
N THR A 300 15.73 12.06 0.55
CA THR A 300 15.12 10.93 1.29
C THR A 300 13.70 10.60 0.82
N HIS A 301 13.27 11.17 -0.31
CA HIS A 301 11.95 10.90 -0.87
C HIS A 301 11.83 9.45 -1.34
N GLU A 302 10.69 8.83 -1.01
CA GLU A 302 10.39 7.43 -1.32
C GLU A 302 8.93 7.30 -1.78
N GLY A 303 8.72 6.44 -2.78
CA GLY A 303 7.40 5.92 -3.15
C GLY A 303 7.14 4.54 -2.56
N CYS A 304 6.15 3.82 -3.12
CA CYS A 304 5.78 2.50 -2.60
C CYS A 304 6.91 1.47 -2.72
N ILE A 305 7.63 1.48 -3.82
CA ILE A 305 8.64 0.44 -4.06
C ILE A 305 9.87 0.60 -3.17
N GLU A 306 10.32 1.84 -2.96
CA GLU A 306 11.43 2.13 -2.07
C GLU A 306 11.09 1.79 -0.61
N GLN A 307 9.87 2.10 -0.18
CA GLN A 307 9.39 1.75 1.15
C GLN A 307 9.33 0.24 1.38
N LEU A 308 8.93 -0.52 0.36
CA LEU A 308 8.90 -1.98 0.48
C LEU A 308 10.30 -2.61 0.41
N ASP A 309 11.23 -2.03 -0.34
CA ASP A 309 12.65 -2.43 -0.32
C ASP A 309 13.20 -2.28 1.11
N VAL A 310 13.01 -1.11 1.73
CA VAL A 310 13.39 -0.85 3.14
C VAL A 310 12.71 -1.82 4.10
N LEU A 311 11.39 -2.03 3.98
CA LEU A 311 10.66 -2.95 4.86
C LEU A 311 11.18 -4.39 4.76
N TYR A 312 11.48 -4.87 3.56
CA TYR A 312 12.01 -6.21 3.36
C TYR A 312 13.46 -6.34 3.89
N ASP A 313 14.25 -5.29 3.77
CA ASP A 313 15.57 -5.22 4.41
C ASP A 313 15.44 -5.29 5.95
N ILE A 314 14.48 -4.61 6.56
CA ILE A 314 14.20 -4.71 8.00
C ILE A 314 13.75 -6.12 8.38
N LEU A 315 12.82 -6.70 7.63
CA LEU A 315 12.26 -8.03 7.94
C LEU A 315 13.28 -9.16 7.77
N TYR A 316 14.09 -9.12 6.73
CA TYR A 316 14.91 -10.24 6.27
C TYR A 316 16.40 -9.92 6.18
N GLY A 317 16.76 -8.71 5.76
CA GLY A 317 18.14 -8.32 5.45
C GLY A 317 18.98 -8.01 6.68
N GLY A 318 18.38 -7.67 7.81
CA GLY A 318 19.08 -7.19 9.01
C GLY A 318 19.77 -5.85 8.81
N LYS A 319 19.28 -5.04 7.88
CA LYS A 319 19.74 -3.68 7.59
C LYS A 319 18.57 -2.83 7.07
N ALA A 320 18.73 -1.52 7.15
CA ALA A 320 17.86 -0.58 6.45
C ALA A 320 18.75 0.50 5.79
N ASP A 321 18.48 0.84 4.54
CA ASP A 321 19.32 1.74 3.71
C ASP A 321 20.83 1.40 3.73
N GLY A 322 21.15 0.10 3.78
CA GLY A 322 22.54 -0.36 3.87
C GLY A 322 23.18 -0.25 5.25
N VAL A 323 22.50 0.35 6.24
CA VAL A 323 22.95 0.44 7.65
C VAL A 323 22.51 -0.82 8.40
N ALA A 324 23.41 -1.43 9.14
CA ALA A 324 23.12 -2.63 9.94
C ALA A 324 22.12 -2.30 11.06
N ILE A 325 21.11 -3.17 11.21
CA ILE A 325 20.13 -3.09 12.31
C ILE A 325 20.71 -3.83 13.51
N ASP A 326 20.70 -3.19 14.68
CA ASP A 326 20.89 -3.92 15.94
C ASP A 326 19.66 -4.80 16.19
N ARG A 327 19.80 -6.11 15.94
CA ARG A 327 18.70 -7.07 16.08
C ARG A 327 18.21 -7.27 17.50
N LEU A 328 18.98 -6.88 18.50
CA LEU A 328 18.57 -6.98 19.91
C LEU A 328 17.71 -5.78 20.30
N ARG A 329 18.09 -4.59 19.84
CA ARG A 329 17.39 -3.34 20.15
C ARG A 329 16.38 -2.93 19.07
N HIS A 330 16.46 -3.53 17.87
CA HIS A 330 15.68 -3.14 16.70
C HIS A 330 15.85 -1.66 16.36
N ASP A 331 17.09 -1.18 16.38
CA ASP A 331 17.44 0.19 16.03
C ASP A 331 18.56 0.23 14.98
N LEU A 332 18.74 1.40 14.39
CA LEU A 332 19.91 1.72 13.57
C LEU A 332 20.43 3.10 13.96
N VAL A 333 21.67 3.39 13.59
CA VAL A 333 22.23 4.74 13.68
C VAL A 333 22.26 5.33 12.27
N ASP A 334 21.54 6.42 12.05
CA ASP A 334 21.44 7.08 10.75
C ASP A 334 22.73 7.80 10.36
N GLY A 335 22.78 8.37 9.14
CA GLY A 335 23.95 9.09 8.63
C GLY A 335 24.35 10.33 9.44
N ASP A 336 23.44 10.85 10.26
CA ASP A 336 23.65 12.01 11.14
C ASP A 336 24.01 11.59 12.58
N GLY A 337 24.09 10.29 12.85
CA GLY A 337 24.46 9.73 14.15
C GLY A 337 23.32 9.61 15.14
N HIS A 338 22.05 9.75 14.69
CA HIS A 338 20.89 9.57 15.55
C HIS A 338 20.46 8.09 15.61
N THR A 339 20.05 7.64 16.79
CA THR A 339 19.44 6.32 16.94
C THR A 339 17.99 6.36 16.45
N VAL A 340 17.66 5.51 15.50
CA VAL A 340 16.31 5.36 14.90
C VAL A 340 15.72 4.03 15.33
N ALA A 341 14.63 4.07 16.09
CA ALA A 341 13.89 2.85 16.46
C ALA A 341 13.09 2.34 15.26
N LEU A 342 13.32 1.08 14.90
CA LEU A 342 12.61 0.38 13.82
C LEU A 342 11.42 -0.45 14.33
N VAL A 343 11.26 -0.54 15.64
CA VAL A 343 10.09 -1.09 16.32
C VAL A 343 9.65 -0.10 17.38
N ASP A 344 8.40 0.31 17.35
CA ASP A 344 7.83 1.22 18.35
C ASP A 344 7.33 0.47 19.60
N ASP A 345 6.84 1.24 20.59
CA ASP A 345 6.38 0.70 21.88
C ASP A 345 5.19 -0.26 21.74
N GLU A 346 4.40 -0.15 20.67
CA GLU A 346 3.31 -1.06 20.33
C GLU A 346 3.81 -2.31 19.57
N GLY A 347 5.09 -2.39 19.27
CA GLY A 347 5.72 -3.49 18.55
C GLY A 347 5.51 -3.48 17.04
N ARG A 348 5.12 -2.33 16.47
CA ARG A 348 4.98 -2.14 15.01
C ARG A 348 6.33 -1.87 14.38
N LEU A 349 6.52 -2.35 13.15
CA LEU A 349 7.72 -2.02 12.35
C LEU A 349 7.59 -0.60 11.78
N ARG A 350 8.66 0.19 11.88
CA ARG A 350 8.71 1.61 11.48
C ARG A 350 9.56 1.79 10.22
N ALA A 351 8.99 1.46 9.05
CA ALA A 351 9.63 1.76 7.77
C ALA A 351 9.47 3.24 7.35
N ASP A 352 8.59 3.97 8.02
CA ASP A 352 8.28 5.38 7.82
C ASP A 352 9.29 6.35 8.47
N TYR A 353 10.38 5.87 9.06
CA TYR A 353 11.29 6.66 9.90
C TYR A 353 11.89 7.89 9.19
N LYS A 354 12.05 7.86 7.86
CA LYS A 354 12.54 9.02 7.10
C LYS A 354 11.50 10.14 7.01
N GLU A 355 10.23 9.80 6.85
CA GLU A 355 9.13 10.77 6.94
C GLU A 355 9.02 11.33 8.36
N MET A 356 9.15 10.46 9.38
CA MET A 356 9.01 10.82 10.79
C MET A 356 10.27 11.47 11.39
N ALA A 357 11.33 11.65 10.62
CA ALA A 357 12.53 12.36 11.08
C ALA A 357 12.19 13.78 11.54
N ALA A 358 12.67 14.17 12.72
CA ALA A 358 12.29 15.42 13.37
C ALA A 358 12.54 16.68 12.51
N ASP A 359 13.62 16.67 11.72
CA ASP A 359 13.96 17.76 10.81
C ASP A 359 13.00 17.81 9.59
N VAL A 360 12.51 16.66 9.12
CA VAL A 360 11.51 16.59 8.04
C VAL A 360 10.18 17.10 8.55
N GLN A 361 9.66 16.54 9.65
CA GLN A 361 8.37 16.96 10.21
C GLN A 361 8.41 18.41 10.68
N GLY A 362 9.49 18.86 11.33
CA GLY A 362 9.63 20.25 11.75
C GLY A 362 9.58 21.24 10.59
N LYS A 363 10.16 20.90 9.42
CA LYS A 363 10.06 21.74 8.21
C LYS A 363 8.64 21.72 7.64
N VAL A 364 7.98 20.57 7.56
CA VAL A 364 6.61 20.45 7.04
C VAL A 364 5.64 21.25 7.91
N VAL A 365 5.74 21.12 9.24
CA VAL A 365 4.93 21.89 10.21
C VAL A 365 5.18 23.40 10.06
N ALA A 366 6.43 23.82 9.89
CA ALA A 366 6.76 25.23 9.69
C ALA A 366 6.22 25.80 8.36
N LEU A 367 6.21 25.02 7.30
CA LEU A 367 5.67 25.44 5.99
C LEU A 367 4.13 25.47 5.98
N TRP A 368 3.48 24.57 6.72
CA TRP A 368 2.02 24.38 6.69
C TRP A 368 1.20 25.67 6.80
N PRO A 369 1.42 26.57 7.78
CA PRO A 369 0.68 27.81 7.89
C PRO A 369 1.05 28.85 6.82
N GLN A 370 2.21 28.71 6.18
CA GLN A 370 2.72 29.68 5.20
C GLN A 370 2.17 29.50 3.80
N VAL A 371 1.57 28.32 3.50
CA VAL A 371 1.03 28.05 2.15
C VAL A 371 -0.13 28.99 1.87
N THR A 372 -0.10 29.65 0.71
CA THR A 372 -1.20 30.44 0.14
C THR A 372 -1.43 29.98 -1.29
N ASN A 373 -2.52 30.42 -1.93
CA ASN A 373 -2.76 30.12 -3.34
C ASN A 373 -1.66 30.70 -4.25
N GLU A 374 -1.07 31.84 -3.88
CA GLU A 374 -0.06 32.54 -4.64
C GLU A 374 1.31 31.86 -4.60
N ASN A 375 1.65 31.24 -3.45
CA ASN A 375 2.99 30.63 -3.26
C ASN A 375 2.98 29.11 -3.31
N LEU A 376 1.83 28.48 -3.64
CA LEU A 376 1.64 27.03 -3.57
C LEU A 376 2.73 26.24 -4.31
N TYR A 377 3.08 26.64 -5.53
CA TYR A 377 4.13 26.01 -6.34
C TYR A 377 5.55 26.34 -5.86
N GLU A 378 5.74 27.43 -5.14
CA GLU A 378 7.05 27.85 -4.64
C GLU A 378 7.47 26.99 -3.42
N ILE A 379 6.55 26.83 -2.45
CA ILE A 379 6.86 26.21 -1.16
C ILE A 379 6.42 24.76 -1.04
N SER A 380 5.78 24.20 -2.08
CA SER A 380 5.39 22.80 -2.15
C SER A 380 5.85 22.16 -3.47
N ASP A 381 5.81 20.84 -3.53
CA ASP A 381 6.00 20.06 -4.77
C ASP A 381 4.66 19.54 -5.29
N LEU A 382 3.72 20.48 -5.53
CA LEU A 382 2.42 20.13 -6.11
C LEU A 382 2.57 19.47 -7.49
N ALA A 383 3.54 19.92 -8.28
CA ALA A 383 3.80 19.31 -9.58
C ALA A 383 4.18 17.84 -9.47
N GLY A 384 5.07 17.51 -8.51
CA GLY A 384 5.44 16.13 -8.22
C GLY A 384 4.27 15.30 -7.70
N TYR A 385 3.45 15.85 -6.81
CA TYR A 385 2.23 15.19 -6.34
C TYR A 385 1.29 14.84 -7.51
N LYS A 386 1.02 15.79 -8.41
CA LYS A 386 0.16 15.58 -9.60
C LYS A 386 0.76 14.56 -10.56
N ALA A 387 2.07 14.59 -10.75
CA ALA A 387 2.77 13.61 -11.58
C ALA A 387 2.63 12.19 -11.01
N ASP A 388 2.85 12.02 -9.70
CA ASP A 388 2.67 10.73 -9.03
C ASP A 388 1.22 10.26 -9.07
N PHE A 389 0.25 11.17 -8.89
CA PHE A 389 -1.17 10.83 -9.02
C PHE A 389 -1.52 10.31 -10.43
N LEU A 390 -1.08 10.99 -11.47
CA LEU A 390 -1.31 10.54 -12.85
C LEU A 390 -0.59 9.22 -13.16
N ARG A 391 0.59 9.02 -12.59
CA ARG A 391 1.37 7.79 -12.73
C ARG A 391 0.65 6.55 -12.19
N LEU A 392 -0.22 6.69 -11.16
CA LEU A 392 -1.06 5.59 -10.66
C LEU A 392 -1.95 4.99 -11.76
N PHE A 393 -2.30 5.80 -12.75
CA PHE A 393 -3.18 5.43 -13.87
C PHE A 393 -2.41 5.25 -15.18
N GLY A 394 -1.08 5.19 -15.11
CA GLY A 394 -0.19 4.97 -16.25
C GLY A 394 0.03 6.22 -17.14
N PHE A 395 -0.18 7.43 -16.61
CA PHE A 395 0.11 8.66 -17.35
C PHE A 395 1.37 9.35 -16.83
N GLY A 396 2.06 10.09 -17.70
CA GLY A 396 3.30 10.81 -17.35
C GLY A 396 4.51 9.90 -17.12
N VAL A 397 4.47 8.65 -17.54
CA VAL A 397 5.59 7.72 -17.43
C VAL A 397 6.56 7.94 -18.59
N GLU A 398 7.83 8.13 -18.28
CA GLU A 398 8.87 8.37 -19.28
C GLU A 398 8.98 7.21 -20.28
N GLY A 399 9.21 7.54 -21.56
CA GLY A 399 9.37 6.58 -22.64
C GLY A 399 8.05 6.05 -23.23
N VAL A 400 6.91 6.54 -22.78
CA VAL A 400 5.59 6.13 -23.28
C VAL A 400 5.05 7.16 -24.28
N ASP A 401 4.68 6.69 -25.47
CA ASP A 401 4.01 7.51 -26.49
C ASP A 401 2.50 7.55 -26.24
N TYR A 402 2.00 8.65 -25.69
CA TYR A 402 0.59 8.87 -25.36
C TYR A 402 -0.27 9.32 -26.56
N GLU A 403 0.31 9.48 -27.73
CA GLU A 403 -0.41 9.74 -29.01
C GLU A 403 -0.61 8.45 -29.81
N ALA A 404 0.06 7.36 -29.42
CA ALA A 404 -0.07 6.08 -30.08
C ALA A 404 -1.43 5.42 -29.81
N ASP A 405 -1.90 4.65 -30.78
CA ASP A 405 -3.02 3.74 -30.57
C ASP A 405 -2.62 2.58 -29.66
N VAL A 406 -3.39 2.35 -28.63
CA VAL A 406 -3.21 1.23 -27.69
C VAL A 406 -4.45 0.34 -27.66
N ASN A 407 -4.24 -0.96 -27.45
CA ASN A 407 -5.32 -1.91 -27.20
C ASN A 407 -5.60 -1.97 -25.69
N PRO A 408 -6.77 -1.56 -25.21
CA PRO A 408 -7.11 -1.67 -23.78
C PRO A 408 -7.54 -3.07 -23.35
N ASP A 409 -7.80 -4.00 -24.28
CA ASP A 409 -8.15 -5.39 -23.97
C ASP A 409 -6.86 -6.21 -23.74
N VAL A 410 -6.25 -6.01 -22.58
CA VAL A 410 -5.06 -6.74 -22.14
C VAL A 410 -5.49 -7.93 -21.28
N LYS A 411 -4.99 -9.11 -21.61
CA LYS A 411 -5.25 -10.35 -20.84
C LYS A 411 -4.17 -10.56 -19.78
N ILE A 412 -4.53 -11.25 -18.71
CA ILE A 412 -3.61 -11.72 -17.67
C ILE A 412 -3.53 -13.24 -17.79
N GLU A 413 -2.34 -13.72 -18.12
CA GLU A 413 -2.06 -15.14 -18.09
C GLU A 413 -2.07 -15.67 -16.64
N ASN A 414 -2.44 -16.96 -16.44
CA ASN A 414 -2.47 -17.58 -15.11
C ASN A 414 -3.39 -16.86 -14.08
N LEU A 415 -4.49 -16.27 -14.55
CA LEU A 415 -5.51 -15.66 -13.72
C LEU A 415 -6.69 -16.62 -13.49
N VAL A 416 -7.13 -16.72 -12.25
CA VAL A 416 -8.45 -17.29 -11.89
C VAL A 416 -9.40 -16.11 -11.68
N ASP A 417 -10.39 -15.96 -12.55
CA ASP A 417 -11.39 -14.89 -12.44
C ASP A 417 -12.63 -15.43 -11.71
N MET A 418 -12.99 -14.75 -10.61
CA MET A 418 -14.14 -15.07 -9.74
C MET A 418 -15.09 -13.86 -9.60
N THR A 419 -14.99 -12.85 -10.52
CA THR A 419 -15.83 -11.66 -10.49
C THR A 419 -17.20 -11.84 -11.12
#